data_fe97a62dcaad4d9d1479a691628ae76c
#
_entry.id   fe97a62dcaad4d9d1479a691628ae76c
#
_cell.length_a   1.000
_cell.length_b   1.000
_cell.length_c   1.000
_cell.angle_alpha   90.00
_cell.angle_beta   90.00
_cell.angle_gamma   90.00
#
_symmetry.space_group_name_H-M   'P 1'
#
loop_
_entity.id
_entity.type
_entity.pdbx_description
1 polymer ?
#
loop_
_entity_poly.entity_id
_entity_poly.type
_entity_poly.pdbx_seq_one_letter_code
_entity_poly.pdbx_strand_id
1 'polypeptide(L)'
;MMKRMSRLAILALFVAGAASHAQQVTAAPQGDRTALEKQFRERTAKLVQQRLGLNDAQLGKLEQSNARYAPQLRQLAAQERDIRGQLRQEMMAGNSANQQHVSDLLDAALRLQRQRLGIVEAEQKELAGFLTPVQRARYIALQAQFGKRAQELSGQKQGFGGQRRRPMGRLR
;
A
#
# COMPACT_ATOMS: atom_id res chain seq x y z
N MET A 1 -19.13 32.26 7.05
CA MET A 1 -17.71 31.89 7.13
C MET A 1 -17.63 30.38 7.45
N MET A 2 -17.67 29.52 6.49
CA MET A 2 -17.56 28.06 6.70
C MET A 2 -16.30 27.54 6.02
N LYS A 3 -15.39 27.02 6.86
CA LYS A 3 -14.10 26.46 6.49
C LYS A 3 -14.27 25.27 5.54
N ARG A 4 -13.75 25.43 4.33
CA ARG A 4 -13.51 24.32 3.40
C ARG A 4 -12.28 23.56 3.89
N MET A 5 -12.46 22.52 4.68
CA MET A 5 -11.42 21.56 5.01
C MET A 5 -11.80 20.20 4.43
N SER A 6 -10.82 19.57 3.84
CA SER A 6 -10.73 18.13 3.54
C SER A 6 -11.00 17.70 2.09
N ARG A 7 -10.01 17.93 1.23
CA ARG A 7 -9.84 17.15 0.00
C ARG A 7 -8.43 16.54 0.00
N LEU A 8 -8.22 15.50 0.80
CA LEU A 8 -6.88 14.92 0.92
C LEU A 8 -6.90 13.48 1.44
N ALA A 9 -7.24 12.51 0.61
CA ALA A 9 -7.07 11.10 0.99
C ALA A 9 -6.94 10.13 -0.20
N ILE A 10 -6.20 10.53 -1.26
CA ILE A 10 -6.00 9.59 -2.36
C ILE A 10 -4.55 9.41 -2.64
N LEU A 11 -4.03 8.28 -2.40
CA LEU A 11 -2.67 7.83 -2.66
C LEU A 11 -1.65 7.97 -1.53
N ALA A 12 -2.02 7.65 -0.31
CA ALA A 12 -1.02 7.29 0.69
C ALA A 12 -0.68 5.78 0.66
N LEU A 13 -0.67 5.16 -0.52
CA LEU A 13 -0.31 3.74 -0.67
C LEU A 13 1.19 3.51 -0.80
N PHE A 14 1.98 4.58 -0.77
CA PHE A 14 3.43 4.50 -0.97
C PHE A 14 4.16 5.40 0.01
N VAL A 15 4.53 4.95 1.12
CA VAL A 15 5.75 5.14 1.90
C VAL A 15 5.47 4.80 3.36
N ALA A 16 5.66 3.58 3.76
CA ALA A 16 5.92 3.22 5.13
C ALA A 16 7.04 2.18 5.14
N GLY A 17 8.24 2.63 5.36
CA GLY A 17 9.37 1.73 5.50
C GLY A 17 10.70 2.46 5.56
N ALA A 18 10.97 3.17 6.65
CA ALA A 18 12.34 3.38 7.12
C ALA A 18 12.29 3.86 8.56
N ALA A 19 12.45 2.94 9.48
CA ALA A 19 12.81 3.23 10.86
C ALA A 19 14.31 3.51 10.95
N SER A 20 14.65 4.59 11.64
CA SER A 20 15.83 4.80 12.49
C SER A 20 17.22 4.66 11.85
N HIS A 21 17.75 5.79 11.36
CA HIS A 21 19.16 6.14 11.61
C HIS A 21 19.18 7.65 11.82
N ALA A 22 19.51 8.05 13.04
CA ALA A 22 19.81 9.44 13.39
C ALA A 22 21.07 9.87 12.61
N GLN A 23 20.83 10.51 11.47
CA GLN A 23 21.77 11.42 10.85
C GLN A 23 21.01 12.74 10.69
N GLN A 24 21.55 13.79 11.27
CA GLN A 24 21.14 15.17 11.06
C GLN A 24 21.16 15.46 9.55
N VAL A 25 20.08 15.12 8.88
CA VAL A 25 19.76 15.67 7.57
C VAL A 25 19.07 16.98 7.87
N THR A 26 19.72 18.09 7.55
CA THR A 26 19.12 19.42 7.47
C THR A 26 17.71 19.29 6.91
N ALA A 27 16.74 19.56 7.76
CA ALA A 27 15.33 19.46 7.40
C ALA A 27 15.10 20.40 6.21
N ALA A 28 14.82 19.83 5.04
CA ALA A 28 14.32 20.59 3.90
C ALA A 28 13.06 21.34 4.37
N PRO A 29 12.88 22.61 4.00
CA PRO A 29 11.78 23.42 4.47
C PRO A 29 10.46 22.70 4.22
N GLN A 30 9.62 22.59 5.24
CA GLN A 30 8.35 21.85 5.22
C GLN A 30 7.41 22.30 4.09
N GLY A 31 7.56 23.52 3.59
CA GLY A 31 6.82 24.08 2.46
C GLY A 31 7.07 23.33 1.13
N ASP A 32 8.30 22.90 0.87
CA ASP A 32 8.63 22.20 -0.38
C ASP A 32 8.06 20.77 -0.44
N ARG A 33 8.00 20.08 0.69
CA ARG A 33 7.42 18.74 0.77
C ARG A 33 5.91 18.73 0.51
N THR A 34 5.20 19.68 1.10
CA THR A 34 3.75 19.80 0.90
C THR A 34 3.39 20.20 -0.54
N ALA A 35 4.20 21.06 -1.18
CA ALA A 35 4.04 21.44 -2.57
C ALA A 35 4.29 20.25 -3.52
N LEU A 36 5.36 19.49 -3.29
CA LEU A 36 5.68 18.29 -4.07
C LEU A 36 4.60 17.19 -3.90
N GLU A 37 4.11 16.97 -2.68
CA GLU A 37 3.03 16.02 -2.43
C GLU A 37 1.72 16.44 -3.12
N LYS A 38 1.42 17.73 -3.17
CA LYS A 38 0.27 18.28 -3.90
C LYS A 38 0.42 18.05 -5.39
N GLN A 39 1.56 18.42 -5.98
CA GLN A 39 1.83 18.20 -7.40
C GLN A 39 1.78 16.71 -7.78
N PHE A 40 2.33 15.85 -6.95
CA PHE A 40 2.28 14.41 -7.17
C PHE A 40 0.84 13.88 -7.18
N ARG A 41 0.02 14.32 -6.22
CA ARG A 41 -1.41 13.96 -6.15
C ARG A 41 -2.19 14.43 -7.38
N GLU A 42 -2.00 15.69 -7.78
CA GLU A 42 -2.68 16.26 -8.94
C GLU A 42 -2.31 15.52 -10.23
N ARG A 43 -1.01 15.22 -10.43
CA ARG A 43 -0.54 14.43 -11.59
C ARG A 43 -1.14 13.03 -11.59
N THR A 44 -1.19 12.38 -10.43
CA THR A 44 -1.76 11.04 -10.32
C THR A 44 -3.27 11.05 -10.55
N ALA A 45 -3.99 12.01 -10.01
CA ALA A 45 -5.42 12.17 -10.24
C ALA A 45 -5.72 12.36 -11.72
N LYS A 46 -4.98 13.23 -12.42
CA LYS A 46 -5.09 13.42 -13.90
C LYS A 46 -4.81 12.14 -14.66
N LEU A 47 -3.76 11.39 -14.28
CA LEU A 47 -3.44 10.12 -14.92
C LEU A 47 -4.57 9.10 -14.75
N VAL A 48 -5.13 8.97 -13.55
CA VAL A 48 -6.26 8.09 -13.26
C VAL A 48 -7.48 8.51 -14.07
N GLN A 49 -7.81 9.81 -14.07
CA GLN A 49 -8.93 10.37 -14.82
C GLN A 49 -8.84 10.03 -16.31
N GLN A 50 -7.67 10.27 -16.92
CA GLN A 50 -7.42 9.97 -18.35
C GLN A 50 -7.49 8.46 -18.64
N ARG A 51 -6.83 7.64 -17.82
CA ARG A 51 -6.77 6.19 -18.03
C ARG A 51 -8.14 5.51 -17.91
N LEU A 52 -8.98 6.00 -17.03
CA LEU A 52 -10.31 5.47 -16.79
C LEU A 52 -11.39 6.16 -17.64
N GLY A 53 -11.09 7.31 -18.25
CA GLY A 53 -12.07 8.13 -18.96
C GLY A 53 -13.15 8.69 -18.02
N LEU A 54 -12.73 9.26 -16.87
CA LEU A 54 -13.64 9.80 -15.87
C LEU A 54 -13.91 11.29 -16.11
N ASN A 55 -15.14 11.71 -15.82
CA ASN A 55 -15.44 13.13 -15.63
C ASN A 55 -15.06 13.57 -14.18
N ASP A 56 -15.08 14.88 -13.92
CA ASP A 56 -14.65 15.44 -12.63
C ASP A 56 -15.53 14.95 -11.46
N ALA A 57 -16.82 14.78 -11.68
CA ALA A 57 -17.75 14.27 -10.67
C ALA A 57 -17.44 12.81 -10.31
N GLN A 58 -17.14 11.97 -11.31
CA GLN A 58 -16.74 10.59 -11.12
C GLN A 58 -15.38 10.49 -10.41
N LEU A 59 -14.42 11.33 -10.78
CA LEU A 59 -13.12 11.41 -10.12
C LEU A 59 -13.29 11.75 -8.63
N GLY A 60 -14.08 12.77 -8.30
CA GLY A 60 -14.34 13.15 -6.91
C GLY A 60 -15.01 12.04 -6.08
N LYS A 61 -15.94 11.27 -6.67
CA LYS A 61 -16.55 10.10 -6.01
C LYS A 61 -15.54 8.96 -5.83
N LEU A 62 -14.72 8.69 -6.83
CA LEU A 62 -13.65 7.69 -6.73
C LEU A 62 -12.66 8.07 -5.62
N GLU A 63 -12.36 9.33 -5.52
CA GLU A 63 -11.55 9.86 -4.44
C GLU A 63 -12.14 9.60 -3.05
N GLN A 64 -13.41 9.86 -2.86
CA GLN A 64 -14.11 9.59 -1.60
C GLN A 64 -14.15 8.09 -1.28
N SER A 65 -14.42 7.24 -2.26
CA SER A 65 -14.40 5.80 -2.13
C SER A 65 -13.01 5.30 -1.67
N ASN A 66 -11.95 5.74 -2.34
CA ASN A 66 -10.58 5.40 -1.96
C ASN A 66 -10.22 5.87 -0.53
N ALA A 67 -10.66 7.07 -0.14
CA ALA A 67 -10.44 7.57 1.22
C ALA A 67 -11.09 6.69 2.29
N ARG A 68 -12.20 6.02 1.95
CA ARG A 68 -12.94 5.11 2.84
C ARG A 68 -12.31 3.71 2.91
N TYR A 69 -12.00 3.11 1.76
CA TYR A 69 -11.59 1.71 1.70
C TYR A 69 -10.07 1.48 1.78
N ALA A 70 -9.25 2.40 1.25
CA ALA A 70 -7.80 2.23 1.25
C ALA A 70 -7.17 2.08 2.66
N PRO A 71 -7.59 2.82 3.71
CA PRO A 71 -7.06 2.60 5.04
C PRO A 71 -7.40 1.21 5.59
N GLN A 72 -8.63 0.71 5.35
CA GLN A 72 -9.06 -0.61 5.80
C GLN A 72 -8.21 -1.71 5.13
N LEU A 73 -8.02 -1.65 3.82
CA LEU A 73 -7.19 -2.59 3.08
C LEU A 73 -5.72 -2.56 3.53
N ARG A 74 -5.19 -1.36 3.86
CA ARG A 74 -3.83 -1.22 4.41
C ARG A 74 -3.68 -1.87 5.78
N GLN A 75 -4.68 -1.72 6.64
CA GLN A 75 -4.70 -2.34 7.97
C GLN A 75 -4.69 -3.86 7.83
N LEU A 76 -5.56 -4.44 6.98
CA LEU A 76 -5.56 -5.89 6.74
C LEU A 76 -4.22 -6.36 6.16
N ALA A 77 -3.64 -5.63 5.22
CA ALA A 77 -2.33 -5.97 4.67
C ALA A 77 -1.20 -5.93 5.70
N ALA A 78 -1.29 -5.08 6.72
CA ALA A 78 -0.35 -5.07 7.84
C ALA A 78 -0.52 -6.32 8.71
N GLN A 79 -1.75 -6.68 9.07
CA GLN A 79 -2.06 -7.90 9.82
C GLN A 79 -1.66 -9.18 9.07
N GLU A 80 -1.89 -9.25 7.76
CA GLU A 80 -1.43 -10.36 6.91
C GLU A 80 0.10 -10.50 6.89
N ARG A 81 0.84 -9.38 6.92
CA ARG A 81 2.31 -9.41 7.01
C ARG A 81 2.79 -9.95 8.34
N ASP A 82 2.12 -9.55 9.42
CA ASP A 82 2.44 -9.99 10.77
C ASP A 82 2.22 -11.50 10.92
N ILE A 83 1.04 -12.02 10.53
CA ILE A 83 0.75 -13.45 10.52
C ILE A 83 1.77 -14.23 9.69
N ARG A 84 2.14 -13.73 8.50
CA ARG A 84 3.17 -14.40 7.68
C ARG A 84 4.53 -14.40 8.36
N GLY A 85 4.85 -13.34 9.11
CA GLY A 85 6.07 -13.27 9.92
C GLY A 85 6.09 -14.34 11.00
N GLN A 86 5.02 -14.47 11.77
CA GLN A 86 4.88 -15.46 12.82
C GLN A 86 4.88 -16.89 12.27
N LEU A 87 4.14 -17.18 11.20
CA LEU A 87 4.19 -18.48 10.53
C LEU A 87 5.61 -18.84 10.08
N ARG A 88 6.36 -17.89 9.54
CA ARG A 88 7.75 -18.14 9.16
C ARG A 88 8.64 -18.49 10.35
N GLN A 89 8.45 -17.82 11.51
CA GLN A 89 9.18 -18.15 12.74
C GLN A 89 8.87 -19.57 13.21
N GLU A 90 7.59 -19.97 13.25
CA GLU A 90 7.20 -21.32 13.59
C GLU A 90 7.77 -22.38 12.62
N MET A 91 7.73 -22.10 11.32
CA MET A 91 8.33 -23.00 10.32
C MET A 91 9.85 -23.15 10.48
N MET A 92 10.55 -22.10 10.94
CA MET A 92 11.99 -22.17 11.23
C MET A 92 12.30 -22.93 12.53
N ALA A 93 11.36 -23.03 13.45
CA ALA A 93 11.47 -23.83 14.66
C ALA A 93 11.39 -25.36 14.40
N GLY A 94 10.93 -25.77 13.22
CA GLY A 94 10.87 -27.15 12.77
C GLY A 94 10.07 -28.05 13.73
N ASN A 95 10.71 -29.08 14.28
CA ASN A 95 10.05 -30.02 15.19
C ASN A 95 9.63 -29.41 16.54
N SER A 96 10.17 -28.24 16.92
CA SER A 96 9.79 -27.50 18.13
C SER A 96 8.69 -26.47 17.89
N ALA A 97 8.12 -26.39 16.67
CA ALA A 97 7.04 -25.50 16.35
C ALA A 97 5.78 -25.80 17.17
N ASN A 98 5.12 -24.74 17.63
CA ASN A 98 3.86 -24.87 18.35
C ASN A 98 2.71 -25.13 17.36
N GLN A 99 2.29 -26.38 17.23
CA GLN A 99 1.26 -26.81 16.31
C GLN A 99 -0.08 -26.08 16.51
N GLN A 100 -0.46 -25.84 17.77
CA GLN A 100 -1.70 -25.11 18.08
C GLN A 100 -1.59 -23.65 17.60
N HIS A 101 -0.46 -22.99 17.88
CA HIS A 101 -0.23 -21.61 17.44
C HIS A 101 -0.22 -21.49 15.90
N VAL A 102 0.37 -22.46 15.20
CA VAL A 102 0.32 -22.53 13.73
C VAL A 102 -1.12 -22.64 13.23
N SER A 103 -1.94 -23.51 13.85
CA SER A 103 -3.36 -23.64 13.49
C SER A 103 -4.11 -22.33 13.68
N ASP A 104 -3.92 -21.65 14.81
CA ASP A 104 -4.56 -20.37 15.10
C ASP A 104 -4.17 -19.28 14.10
N LEU A 105 -2.90 -19.24 13.68
CA LEU A 105 -2.40 -18.32 12.66
C LEU A 105 -3.00 -18.58 11.28
N LEU A 106 -3.17 -19.85 10.90
CA LEU A 106 -3.83 -20.21 9.63
C LEU A 106 -5.30 -19.80 9.63
N ASP A 107 -6.02 -20.04 10.72
CA ASP A 107 -7.39 -19.58 10.89
C ASP A 107 -7.51 -18.05 10.85
N ALA A 108 -6.58 -17.35 11.49
CA ALA A 108 -6.50 -15.90 11.44
C ALA A 108 -6.26 -15.40 9.99
N ALA A 109 -5.37 -16.04 9.24
CA ALA A 109 -5.12 -15.71 7.84
C ALA A 109 -6.39 -15.87 6.99
N LEU A 110 -7.14 -16.96 7.17
CA LEU A 110 -8.41 -17.18 6.46
C LEU A 110 -9.47 -16.14 6.82
N ARG A 111 -9.55 -15.75 8.10
CA ARG A 111 -10.46 -14.66 8.53
C ARG A 111 -10.12 -13.34 7.86
N LEU A 112 -8.83 -12.97 7.79
CA LEU A 112 -8.39 -11.74 7.12
C LEU A 112 -8.70 -11.76 5.62
N GLN A 113 -8.56 -12.89 4.94
CA GLN A 113 -8.92 -13.02 3.53
C GLN A 113 -10.41 -12.80 3.30
N ARG A 114 -11.28 -13.35 4.16
CA ARG A 114 -12.74 -13.11 4.08
C ARG A 114 -13.08 -11.64 4.31
N GLN A 115 -12.47 -11.01 5.31
CA GLN A 115 -12.65 -9.58 5.57
C GLN A 115 -12.22 -8.73 4.38
N ARG A 116 -11.07 -9.05 3.79
CA ARG A 116 -10.56 -8.37 2.60
C ARG A 116 -11.54 -8.48 1.43
N LEU A 117 -12.08 -9.68 1.19
CA LEU A 117 -13.06 -9.90 0.13
C LEU A 117 -14.30 -9.05 0.36
N GLY A 118 -14.84 -9.02 1.58
CA GLY A 118 -16.01 -8.20 1.92
C GLY A 118 -15.78 -6.70 1.70
N ILE A 119 -14.58 -6.19 2.03
CA ILE A 119 -14.23 -4.77 1.75
C ILE A 119 -14.17 -4.51 0.24
N VAL A 120 -13.54 -5.41 -0.53
CA VAL A 120 -13.45 -5.27 -1.99
C VAL A 120 -14.85 -5.34 -2.63
N GLU A 121 -15.71 -6.22 -2.18
CA GLU A 121 -17.10 -6.31 -2.65
C GLU A 121 -17.88 -5.03 -2.35
N ALA A 122 -17.74 -4.47 -1.15
CA ALA A 122 -18.37 -3.22 -0.76
C ALA A 122 -17.86 -2.04 -1.62
N GLU A 123 -16.53 -1.95 -1.85
CA GLU A 123 -15.94 -0.98 -2.77
C GLU A 123 -16.51 -1.13 -4.18
N GLN A 124 -16.53 -2.33 -4.74
CA GLN A 124 -17.04 -2.59 -6.08
C GLN A 124 -18.54 -2.25 -6.22
N LYS A 125 -19.33 -2.50 -5.19
CA LYS A 125 -20.75 -2.12 -5.15
C LYS A 125 -20.92 -0.59 -5.16
N GLU A 126 -20.12 0.14 -4.37
CA GLU A 126 -20.11 1.60 -4.36
C GLU A 126 -19.68 2.17 -5.72
N LEU A 127 -18.59 1.65 -6.29
CA LEU A 127 -18.09 2.05 -7.61
C LEU A 127 -19.12 1.82 -8.73
N ALA A 128 -19.92 0.75 -8.64
CA ALA A 128 -20.98 0.45 -9.60
C ALA A 128 -22.07 1.54 -9.65
N GLY A 129 -22.21 2.34 -8.60
CA GLY A 129 -23.17 3.44 -8.53
C GLY A 129 -22.79 4.66 -9.39
N PHE A 130 -21.54 4.75 -9.87
CA PHE A 130 -21.09 5.92 -10.66
C PHE A 130 -20.05 5.60 -11.75
N LEU A 131 -19.51 4.39 -11.81
CA LEU A 131 -18.61 3.92 -12.86
C LEU A 131 -19.29 2.89 -13.75
N THR A 132 -19.05 2.96 -15.04
CA THR A 132 -19.45 1.91 -15.97
C THR A 132 -18.65 0.61 -15.72
N PRO A 133 -19.15 -0.57 -16.14
CA PRO A 133 -18.41 -1.82 -16.00
C PRO A 133 -16.99 -1.77 -16.62
N VAL A 134 -16.84 -1.09 -17.76
CA VAL A 134 -15.54 -0.91 -18.42
C VAL A 134 -14.59 -0.05 -17.58
N GLN A 135 -15.09 1.05 -17.01
CA GLN A 135 -14.30 1.91 -16.13
C GLN A 135 -13.86 1.16 -14.87
N ARG A 136 -14.74 0.34 -14.28
CA ARG A 136 -14.38 -0.51 -13.12
C ARG A 136 -13.31 -1.54 -13.48
N ALA A 137 -13.43 -2.21 -14.63
CA ALA A 137 -12.41 -3.16 -15.10
C ALA A 137 -11.04 -2.49 -15.30
N ARG A 138 -11.02 -1.29 -15.91
CA ARG A 138 -9.79 -0.49 -16.06
C ARG A 138 -9.21 -0.07 -14.70
N TYR A 139 -10.06 0.28 -13.75
CA TYR A 139 -9.63 0.62 -12.38
C TYR A 139 -8.93 -0.54 -11.69
N ILE A 140 -9.51 -1.75 -11.72
CA ILE A 140 -8.90 -2.96 -11.18
C ILE A 140 -7.54 -3.25 -11.83
N ALA A 141 -7.46 -3.15 -13.16
CA ALA A 141 -6.20 -3.33 -13.89
C ALA A 141 -5.14 -2.29 -13.48
N LEU A 142 -5.54 -1.04 -13.28
CA LEU A 142 -4.66 0.04 -12.85
C LEU A 142 -4.14 -0.20 -11.41
N GLN A 143 -5.02 -0.61 -10.50
CA GLN A 143 -4.62 -0.99 -9.13
C GLN A 143 -3.60 -2.13 -9.14
N ALA A 144 -3.80 -3.17 -9.96
CA ALA A 144 -2.88 -4.29 -10.10
C ALA A 144 -1.50 -3.84 -10.64
N GLN A 145 -1.47 -2.92 -11.62
CA GLN A 145 -0.23 -2.35 -12.15
C GLN A 145 0.55 -1.57 -11.08
N PHE A 146 -0.14 -0.73 -10.31
CA PHE A 146 0.51 -0.01 -9.22
C PHE A 146 1.04 -0.96 -8.14
N GLY A 147 0.29 -1.99 -7.79
CA GLY A 147 0.72 -3.01 -6.84
C GLY A 147 2.01 -3.72 -7.27
N LYS A 148 2.09 -4.15 -8.54
CA LYS A 148 3.31 -4.76 -9.10
C LYS A 148 4.51 -3.81 -9.05
N ARG A 149 4.33 -2.57 -9.49
CA ARG A 149 5.40 -1.56 -9.48
C ARG A 149 5.92 -1.27 -8.08
N ALA A 150 5.03 -1.26 -7.10
CA ALA A 150 5.42 -1.11 -5.70
C ALA A 150 6.28 -2.26 -5.21
N GLN A 151 5.93 -3.49 -5.57
CA GLN A 151 6.69 -4.68 -5.21
C GLN A 151 8.07 -4.68 -5.86
N GLU A 152 8.17 -4.31 -7.14
CA GLU A 152 9.44 -4.19 -7.87
C GLU A 152 10.38 -3.18 -7.20
N LEU A 153 9.87 -2.00 -6.85
CA LEU A 153 10.66 -0.96 -6.18
C LEU A 153 11.10 -1.37 -4.77
N SER A 154 10.27 -2.12 -4.04
CA SER A 154 10.64 -2.63 -2.72
C SER A 154 11.67 -3.76 -2.80
N GLY A 155 11.60 -4.62 -3.80
CA GLY A 155 12.57 -5.68 -4.07
C GLY A 155 13.95 -5.14 -4.45
N GLN A 156 14.02 -4.09 -5.26
CA GLN A 156 15.29 -3.44 -5.63
C GLN A 156 16.01 -2.84 -4.43
N LYS A 157 15.30 -2.26 -3.47
CA LYS A 157 15.91 -1.69 -2.25
C LYS A 157 16.57 -2.76 -1.36
N GLN A 158 16.05 -3.97 -1.35
CA GLN A 158 16.65 -5.08 -0.59
C GLN A 158 17.89 -5.67 -1.27
N GLY A 159 17.98 -5.64 -2.59
CA GLY A 159 19.16 -6.10 -3.35
C GLY A 159 20.39 -5.19 -3.21
N PHE A 160 20.19 -3.88 -3.06
CA PHE A 160 21.31 -2.92 -2.92
C PHE A 160 21.93 -2.89 -1.53
N GLY A 161 21.23 -3.33 -0.49
CA GLY A 161 21.73 -3.37 0.90
C GLY A 161 22.70 -4.52 1.18
N GLY A 162 22.69 -5.59 0.39
CA GLY A 162 23.44 -6.82 0.62
C GLY A 162 24.87 -6.85 0.05
N GLN A 163 25.22 -5.93 -0.83
CA GLN A 163 26.48 -6.00 -1.59
C GLN A 163 27.65 -5.19 -0.99
N ARG A 164 27.48 -4.54 0.18
CA ARG A 164 28.53 -3.73 0.81
C ARG A 164 29.25 -4.39 2.00
N ARG A 165 29.55 -5.69 1.95
CA ARG A 165 30.53 -6.27 2.88
C ARG A 165 31.23 -7.49 2.26
N ARG A 166 32.12 -7.28 1.28
CA ARG A 166 33.29 -8.17 1.12
C ARG A 166 34.45 -7.48 1.78
N PRO A 167 35.00 -7.99 2.89
CA PRO A 167 36.27 -7.54 3.38
C PRO A 167 37.33 -8.01 2.37
N MET A 168 38.10 -7.06 1.81
CA MET A 168 39.36 -7.39 1.11
C MET A 168 40.26 -8.17 2.05
N GLY A 169 40.44 -9.47 1.78
CA GLY A 169 41.44 -10.28 2.43
C GLY A 169 42.81 -9.70 2.18
N ARG A 170 43.56 -9.42 3.27
CA ARG A 170 44.98 -9.13 3.26
C ARG A 170 45.69 -10.32 2.65
N LEU A 171 46.33 -10.10 1.51
CA LEU A 171 47.42 -10.97 1.05
C LEU A 171 48.68 -10.64 1.90
N ARG A 172 49.19 -11.66 2.55
CA ARG A 172 50.60 -11.76 2.98
C ARG A 172 51.28 -12.74 2.06
#